data_1f0ec7d14bac93786ec93f4a616c9363
#
_entry.id   1f0ec7d14bac93786ec93f4a616c9363
#
_cell.length_a   1.000
_cell.length_b   1.000
_cell.length_c   1.000
_cell.angle_alpha   90.00
_cell.angle_beta   90.00
_cell.angle_gamma   90.00
#
_symmetry.space_group_name_H-M   'P 1'
#
loop_
_entity.id
_entity.type
_entity.pdbx_description
1 polymer ?
#
loop_
_entity_poly.entity_id
_entity_poly.type
_entity_poly.pdbx_seq_one_letter_code
_entity_poly.pdbx_strand_id
1 'polypeptide(L)'
;NAPTHPFASDLTLPLTEINVADPKRFELDCWQPLFSRLRKESPVHYQTVGDLGAFWSISRFEDIVEIEKDAEVFSSEPSLAITDPLPELDIKTFLAMDEPRHSQQRKAFQPVVAPKNLTEFEALIRSRTRAALESLPANTPFNWVELVSRNLTTQMLATLFDFPWEERHKLSMWSDAVVSDERITGKADLTLEERQLMAAEIFETFSRLWQERLDD
;
A
#
# COMPACT_ATOMS: atom_id res chain seq x y z
N ASN A 1 38.03 4.73 -3.44
CA ASN A 1 37.06 5.30 -2.52
C ASN A 1 35.76 4.53 -2.72
N ALA A 2 35.39 3.75 -1.70
CA ALA A 2 34.03 3.20 -1.68
C ALA A 2 33.05 4.38 -1.69
N PRO A 3 31.93 4.31 -2.45
CA PRO A 3 30.93 5.37 -2.40
C PRO A 3 30.48 5.55 -0.95
N THR A 4 30.63 6.74 -0.41
CA THR A 4 30.14 7.07 0.93
C THR A 4 28.63 6.86 0.90
N HIS A 5 28.14 5.99 1.76
CA HIS A 5 26.69 5.72 1.91
C HIS A 5 25.97 7.06 2.14
N PRO A 6 24.94 7.40 1.35
CA PRO A 6 24.31 8.72 1.37
C PRO A 6 23.76 9.13 2.74
N PHE A 7 23.46 8.15 3.60
CA PHE A 7 22.95 8.36 4.96
C PHE A 7 23.94 7.93 6.07
N ALA A 8 25.24 7.93 5.77
CA ALA A 8 26.26 7.57 6.77
C ALA A 8 26.24 8.50 8.01
N SER A 9 25.89 9.77 7.84
CA SER A 9 25.75 10.75 8.92
C SER A 9 24.64 10.42 9.92
N ASP A 10 23.62 9.66 9.55
CA ASP A 10 22.52 9.28 10.44
C ASP A 10 22.97 8.46 11.66
N LEU A 11 24.15 7.88 11.60
CA LEU A 11 24.70 7.12 12.72
C LEU A 11 25.29 8.03 13.81
N THR A 12 25.54 9.30 13.50
CA THR A 12 26.25 10.26 14.38
C THR A 12 25.45 11.51 14.69
N LEU A 13 24.53 11.93 13.80
CA LEU A 13 23.69 13.10 14.02
C LEU A 13 22.68 12.83 15.17
N PRO A 14 22.24 13.89 15.88
CA PRO A 14 21.09 13.80 16.77
C PRO A 14 19.88 13.28 16.02
N LEU A 15 19.11 12.36 16.64
CA LEU A 15 17.91 11.79 16.00
C LEU A 15 16.88 12.84 15.62
N THR A 16 16.82 13.96 16.36
CA THR A 16 15.93 15.10 16.10
C THR A 16 16.26 15.88 14.82
N GLU A 17 17.42 15.64 14.23
CA GLU A 17 17.87 16.30 13.00
C GLU A 17 17.74 15.38 11.76
N ILE A 18 17.29 14.14 11.95
CA ILE A 18 17.21 13.13 10.90
C ILE A 18 15.79 13.02 10.37
N ASN A 19 15.61 13.14 9.04
CA ASN A 19 14.34 12.78 8.42
C ASN A 19 14.20 11.25 8.35
N VAL A 20 13.39 10.69 9.26
CA VAL A 20 13.13 9.24 9.34
C VAL A 20 12.36 8.73 8.12
N ALA A 21 11.50 9.55 7.56
CA ALA A 21 10.61 9.20 6.46
C ALA A 21 11.13 9.63 5.08
N ASP A 22 12.43 9.92 4.94
CA ASP A 22 13.01 10.29 3.65
C ASP A 22 12.82 9.17 2.62
N PRO A 23 12.10 9.40 1.50
CA PRO A 23 11.81 8.37 0.50
C PRO A 23 13.06 7.71 -0.10
N LYS A 24 14.15 8.49 -0.26
CA LYS A 24 15.41 7.97 -0.81
C LYS A 24 16.03 6.90 0.06
N ARG A 25 15.77 6.93 1.35
CA ARG A 25 16.24 5.93 2.30
C ARG A 25 15.68 4.55 1.97
N PHE A 26 14.41 4.52 1.61
CA PHE A 26 13.70 3.30 1.21
C PHE A 26 14.04 2.88 -0.22
N GLU A 27 14.12 3.83 -1.15
CA GLU A 27 14.56 3.59 -2.54
C GLU A 27 15.95 2.94 -2.61
N LEU A 28 16.88 3.37 -1.77
CA LEU A 28 18.26 2.86 -1.72
C LEU A 28 18.45 1.69 -0.76
N ASP A 29 17.38 1.18 -0.15
CA ASP A 29 17.40 0.09 0.85
C ASP A 29 18.41 0.33 2.00
N CYS A 30 18.46 1.55 2.53
CA CYS A 30 19.40 1.94 3.58
C CYS A 30 18.73 2.46 4.87
N TRP A 31 17.51 2.04 5.12
CA TRP A 31 16.73 2.39 6.30
C TRP A 31 17.12 1.61 7.56
N GLN A 32 17.61 0.39 7.43
CA GLN A 32 17.83 -0.57 8.53
C GLN A 32 18.75 -0.04 9.65
N PRO A 33 19.90 0.61 9.37
CA PRO A 33 20.78 1.13 10.41
C PRO A 33 20.10 2.20 11.27
N LEU A 34 19.35 3.13 10.65
CA LEU A 34 18.61 4.16 11.36
C LEU A 34 17.52 3.55 12.25
N PHE A 35 16.71 2.64 11.72
CA PHE A 35 15.64 2.01 12.50
C PHE A 35 16.20 1.11 13.62
N SER A 36 17.37 0.51 13.42
CA SER A 36 18.08 -0.18 14.51
C SER A 36 18.51 0.79 15.62
N ARG A 37 18.93 2.00 15.25
CA ARG A 37 19.29 3.05 16.19
C ARG A 37 18.04 3.58 16.92
N LEU A 38 16.94 3.84 16.21
CA LEU A 38 15.65 4.27 16.80
C LEU A 38 15.17 3.28 17.85
N ARG A 39 15.15 1.97 17.53
CA ARG A 39 14.73 0.94 18.49
C ARG A 39 15.52 0.93 19.80
N LYS A 40 16.77 1.35 19.77
CA LYS A 40 17.66 1.37 20.94
C LYS A 40 17.60 2.67 21.72
N GLU A 41 17.59 3.81 21.01
CA GLU A 41 17.81 5.13 21.61
C GLU A 41 16.48 5.90 21.80
N SER A 42 15.52 5.75 20.88
CA SER A 42 14.25 6.46 20.90
C SER A 42 13.15 5.65 20.18
N PRO A 43 12.65 4.55 20.79
CA PRO A 43 11.71 3.64 20.12
C PRO A 43 10.35 4.28 19.81
N VAL A 44 9.96 5.30 20.55
CA VAL A 44 8.84 6.21 20.30
C VAL A 44 9.47 7.58 20.03
N HIS A 45 9.66 7.91 18.76
CA HIS A 45 10.40 9.07 18.31
C HIS A 45 9.50 10.14 17.71
N TYR A 46 9.55 11.38 18.26
CA TYR A 46 8.83 12.49 17.67
C TYR A 46 9.62 13.11 16.53
N GLN A 47 9.08 12.98 15.33
CA GLN A 47 9.66 13.48 14.09
C GLN A 47 9.12 14.88 13.77
N THR A 48 10.02 15.82 13.44
CA THR A 48 9.67 17.18 13.03
C THR A 48 10.40 17.64 11.77
N VAL A 49 11.31 16.81 11.24
CA VAL A 49 12.13 17.11 10.08
C VAL A 49 11.53 16.44 8.84
N GLY A 50 11.50 17.17 7.72
CA GLY A 50 10.97 16.70 6.44
C GLY A 50 9.61 17.25 6.07
N ASP A 51 9.14 16.92 4.87
CA ASP A 51 7.96 17.53 4.25
C ASP A 51 6.62 16.93 4.69
N LEU A 52 6.65 15.83 5.48
CA LEU A 52 5.45 15.16 5.97
C LEU A 52 4.84 15.81 7.23
N GLY A 53 5.46 16.87 7.74
CA GLY A 53 5.05 17.48 9.00
C GLY A 53 5.52 16.68 10.22
N ALA A 54 4.90 16.94 11.37
CA ALA A 54 5.27 16.30 12.63
C ALA A 54 4.46 15.03 12.88
N PHE A 55 5.16 13.95 13.29
CA PHE A 55 4.52 12.67 13.60
C PHE A 55 5.35 11.86 14.61
N TRP A 56 4.74 10.84 15.20
CA TRP A 56 5.42 9.86 16.03
C TRP A 56 5.84 8.64 15.23
N SER A 57 7.13 8.31 15.25
CA SER A 57 7.68 7.10 14.66
C SER A 57 7.81 6.02 15.71
N ILE A 58 7.03 4.96 15.59
CA ILE A 58 7.05 3.81 16.50
C ILE A 58 7.87 2.70 15.85
N SER A 59 8.90 2.20 16.53
CA SER A 59 9.88 1.32 15.90
C SER A 59 10.05 -0.05 16.57
N ARG A 60 9.51 -0.30 17.75
CA ARG A 60 9.50 -1.63 18.39
C ARG A 60 8.22 -2.38 18.07
N PHE A 61 8.35 -3.68 17.85
CA PHE A 61 7.22 -4.54 17.49
C PHE A 61 6.13 -4.57 18.57
N GLU A 62 6.54 -4.66 19.83
CA GLU A 62 5.61 -4.71 20.97
C GLU A 62 4.79 -3.43 21.08
N ASP A 63 5.43 -2.27 20.92
CA ASP A 63 4.78 -0.95 20.96
C ASP A 63 3.77 -0.80 19.80
N ILE A 64 4.15 -1.26 18.60
CA ILE A 64 3.26 -1.27 17.42
C ILE A 64 2.03 -2.15 17.69
N VAL A 65 2.24 -3.36 18.21
CA VAL A 65 1.15 -4.29 18.51
C VAL A 65 0.20 -3.75 19.59
N GLU A 66 0.74 -3.03 20.60
CA GLU A 66 -0.07 -2.39 21.62
C GLU A 66 -0.96 -1.31 21.02
N ILE A 67 -0.38 -0.41 20.20
CA ILE A 67 -1.12 0.68 19.54
C ILE A 67 -2.19 0.12 18.58
N GLU A 68 -1.83 -0.85 17.74
CA GLU A 68 -2.75 -1.45 16.75
C GLU A 68 -3.93 -2.21 17.37
N LYS A 69 -3.81 -2.64 18.62
CA LYS A 69 -4.89 -3.33 19.34
C LYS A 69 -5.81 -2.41 20.12
N ASP A 70 -5.38 -1.21 20.42
CA ASP A 70 -6.11 -0.26 21.24
C ASP A 70 -6.87 0.76 20.39
N ALA A 71 -7.90 0.29 19.68
CA ALA A 71 -8.75 1.13 18.84
C ALA A 71 -9.63 2.13 19.62
N GLU A 72 -9.67 2.04 20.97
CA GLU A 72 -10.37 3.03 21.80
C GLU A 72 -9.54 4.30 21.97
N VAL A 73 -8.20 4.17 21.96
CA VAL A 73 -7.26 5.28 22.17
C VAL A 73 -6.67 5.75 20.85
N PHE A 74 -6.36 4.83 19.94
CA PHE A 74 -5.68 5.13 18.67
C PHE A 74 -6.64 4.99 17.49
N SER A 75 -6.98 6.12 16.88
CA SER A 75 -7.85 6.19 15.71
C SER A 75 -7.11 5.85 14.42
N SER A 76 -7.79 5.17 13.49
CA SER A 76 -7.33 4.98 12.10
C SER A 76 -7.83 6.09 11.16
N GLU A 77 -8.71 6.97 11.62
CA GLU A 77 -9.19 8.11 10.85
C GLU A 77 -8.21 9.30 10.94
N PRO A 78 -8.07 10.11 9.88
CA PRO A 78 -8.80 10.04 8.60
C PRO A 78 -8.02 9.33 7.49
N SER A 79 -6.82 8.80 7.72
CA SER A 79 -5.95 8.31 6.67
C SER A 79 -5.14 7.08 7.09
N LEU A 80 -4.88 6.19 6.12
CA LEU A 80 -3.93 5.08 6.26
C LEU A 80 -2.48 5.52 6.02
N ALA A 81 -2.29 6.68 5.39
CA ALA A 81 -0.98 7.19 5.07
C ALA A 81 -0.49 8.15 6.14
N ILE A 82 0.83 8.31 6.22
CA ILE A 82 1.49 9.27 7.11
C ILE A 82 1.19 10.73 6.73
N THR A 83 0.61 10.96 5.55
CA THR A 83 0.22 12.30 5.07
C THR A 83 -1.24 12.59 5.39
N ASP A 84 -1.57 13.86 5.59
CA ASP A 84 -2.95 14.29 5.64
C ASP A 84 -3.65 13.99 4.30
N PRO A 85 -4.91 13.52 4.33
CA PRO A 85 -5.70 13.29 3.12
C PRO A 85 -5.80 14.57 2.30
N LEU A 86 -5.72 14.43 0.98
CA LEU A 86 -6.06 15.52 0.07
C LEU A 86 -7.59 15.58 -0.02
N PRO A 87 -8.24 16.73 0.30
CA PRO A 87 -9.69 16.83 0.24
C PRO A 87 -10.28 16.44 -1.11
N GLU A 88 -9.51 16.67 -2.18
CA GLU A 88 -9.88 16.38 -3.56
C GLU A 88 -9.80 14.87 -3.90
N LEU A 89 -9.19 14.07 -3.02
CA LEU A 89 -9.00 12.61 -3.18
C LEU A 89 -9.46 11.84 -1.95
N ASP A 90 -10.47 12.35 -1.23
CA ASP A 90 -11.00 11.73 -0.01
C ASP A 90 -11.80 10.45 -0.32
N ILE A 91 -11.08 9.38 -0.61
CA ILE A 91 -11.65 8.05 -0.83
C ILE A 91 -11.88 7.38 0.53
N LYS A 92 -13.16 7.28 0.92
CA LYS A 92 -13.53 6.60 2.16
C LYS A 92 -13.32 5.09 2.03
N THR A 93 -12.42 4.55 2.81
CA THR A 93 -12.17 3.10 2.91
C THR A 93 -12.37 2.63 4.34
N PHE A 94 -12.88 1.42 4.53
CA PHE A 94 -13.08 0.88 5.88
C PHE A 94 -11.77 0.73 6.68
N LEU A 95 -10.63 0.68 5.99
CA LEU A 95 -9.32 0.63 6.62
C LEU A 95 -8.96 1.93 7.38
N ALA A 96 -9.52 3.07 6.94
CA ALA A 96 -9.37 4.37 7.59
C ALA A 96 -10.67 4.80 8.30
N MET A 97 -11.33 3.86 8.96
CA MET A 97 -12.54 4.08 9.74
C MET A 97 -12.37 3.54 11.15
N ASP A 98 -12.94 4.24 12.12
CA ASP A 98 -13.02 3.77 13.50
C ASP A 98 -14.27 2.92 13.74
N GLU A 99 -14.33 2.30 14.91
CA GLU A 99 -15.48 1.52 15.36
C GLU A 99 -16.73 2.41 15.59
N PRO A 100 -17.94 1.93 15.33
CA PRO A 100 -18.33 0.58 14.89
C PRO A 100 -18.33 0.40 13.36
N ARG A 101 -18.06 1.46 12.59
CA ARG A 101 -18.15 1.47 11.11
C ARG A 101 -17.14 0.50 10.49
N HIS A 102 -15.90 0.49 11.00
CA HIS A 102 -14.88 -0.46 10.60
C HIS A 102 -15.37 -1.91 10.66
N SER A 103 -15.81 -2.35 11.83
CA SER A 103 -16.28 -3.72 12.03
C SER A 103 -17.50 -4.09 11.20
N GLN A 104 -18.41 -3.16 10.98
CA GLN A 104 -19.59 -3.40 10.14
C GLN A 104 -19.19 -3.69 8.69
N GLN A 105 -18.34 -2.86 8.09
CA GLN A 105 -17.89 -3.04 6.71
C GLN A 105 -16.96 -4.26 6.57
N ARG A 106 -16.04 -4.46 7.51
CA ARG A 106 -15.15 -5.62 7.50
C ARG A 106 -15.92 -6.95 7.56
N LYS A 107 -16.96 -7.03 8.38
CA LYS A 107 -17.81 -8.24 8.47
C LYS A 107 -18.52 -8.56 7.15
N ALA A 108 -18.93 -7.56 6.38
CA ALA A 108 -19.54 -7.78 5.08
C ALA A 108 -18.54 -8.36 4.06
N PHE A 109 -17.28 -7.94 4.14
CA PHE A 109 -16.23 -8.38 3.22
C PHE A 109 -15.54 -9.70 3.63
N GLN A 110 -15.42 -9.96 4.92
CA GLN A 110 -14.66 -11.08 5.48
C GLN A 110 -15.03 -12.47 4.89
N PRO A 111 -16.32 -12.81 4.62
CA PRO A 111 -16.67 -14.11 4.04
C PRO A 111 -15.99 -14.38 2.70
N VAL A 112 -15.80 -13.35 1.86
CA VAL A 112 -15.22 -13.46 0.52
C VAL A 112 -13.79 -14.01 0.58
N VAL A 113 -13.02 -13.58 1.57
CA VAL A 113 -11.61 -13.98 1.79
C VAL A 113 -11.45 -15.04 2.88
N ALA A 114 -12.53 -15.72 3.27
CA ALA A 114 -12.47 -16.79 4.26
C ALA A 114 -11.59 -17.96 3.78
N PRO A 115 -10.87 -18.64 4.67
CA PRO A 115 -9.96 -19.76 4.32
C PRO A 115 -10.60 -20.82 3.43
N LYS A 116 -11.88 -21.13 3.65
CA LYS A 116 -12.63 -22.09 2.81
C LYS A 116 -12.68 -21.65 1.34
N ASN A 117 -13.02 -20.38 1.09
CA ASN A 117 -13.10 -19.85 -0.26
C ASN A 117 -11.71 -19.76 -0.90
N LEU A 118 -10.69 -19.37 -0.12
CA LEU A 118 -9.31 -19.33 -0.61
C LEU A 118 -8.80 -20.70 -1.03
N THR A 119 -9.23 -21.77 -0.35
CA THR A 119 -8.88 -23.15 -0.75
C THR A 119 -9.46 -23.52 -2.12
N GLU A 120 -10.65 -23.04 -2.44
CA GLU A 120 -11.27 -23.27 -3.75
C GLU A 120 -10.49 -22.57 -4.89
N PHE A 121 -9.80 -21.48 -4.60
CA PHE A 121 -8.93 -20.79 -5.57
C PHE A 121 -7.58 -21.48 -5.79
N GLU A 122 -7.15 -22.43 -4.97
CA GLU A 122 -5.81 -23.02 -5.08
C GLU A 122 -5.55 -23.62 -6.47
N ALA A 123 -6.49 -24.40 -7.01
CA ALA A 123 -6.35 -25.00 -8.32
C ALA A 123 -6.23 -23.94 -9.44
N LEU A 124 -7.00 -22.87 -9.34
CA LEU A 124 -6.98 -21.75 -10.27
C LEU A 124 -5.65 -20.98 -10.19
N ILE A 125 -5.19 -20.67 -8.98
CA ILE A 125 -3.91 -20.02 -8.73
C ILE A 125 -2.78 -20.84 -9.35
N ARG A 126 -2.74 -22.15 -9.10
CA ARG A 126 -1.72 -23.06 -9.67
C ARG A 126 -1.75 -23.07 -11.20
N SER A 127 -2.93 -23.13 -11.79
CA SER A 127 -3.10 -23.13 -13.25
C SER A 127 -2.60 -21.82 -13.86
N ARG A 128 -2.99 -20.68 -13.31
CA ARG A 128 -2.56 -19.36 -13.79
C ARG A 128 -1.06 -19.12 -13.58
N THR A 129 -0.53 -19.54 -12.44
CA THR A 129 0.91 -19.47 -12.16
C THR A 129 1.70 -20.28 -13.19
N ARG A 130 1.26 -21.50 -13.47
CA ARG A 130 1.89 -22.34 -14.50
C ARG A 130 1.86 -21.67 -15.86
N ALA A 131 0.70 -21.18 -16.31
CA ALA A 131 0.55 -20.49 -17.58
C ALA A 131 1.43 -19.23 -17.67
N ALA A 132 1.51 -18.44 -16.59
CA ALA A 132 2.40 -17.30 -16.53
C ALA A 132 3.87 -17.70 -16.67
N LEU A 133 4.33 -18.74 -15.97
CA LEU A 133 5.71 -19.21 -16.04
C LEU A 133 6.05 -19.82 -17.41
N GLU A 134 5.12 -20.57 -18.01
CA GLU A 134 5.29 -21.17 -19.35
C GLU A 134 5.35 -20.13 -20.46
N SER A 135 4.76 -18.94 -20.24
CA SER A 135 4.80 -17.82 -21.20
C SER A 135 6.07 -16.97 -21.15
N LEU A 136 6.96 -17.23 -20.18
CA LEU A 136 8.17 -16.42 -20.01
C LEU A 136 9.17 -16.64 -21.16
N PRO A 137 9.86 -15.56 -21.60
CA PRO A 137 10.87 -15.69 -22.64
C PRO A 137 12.06 -16.54 -22.14
N ALA A 138 12.45 -17.53 -22.94
CA ALA A 138 13.61 -18.36 -22.63
C ALA A 138 14.92 -17.66 -23.04
N ASN A 139 15.94 -17.76 -22.18
CA ASN A 139 17.30 -17.27 -22.43
C ASN A 139 17.43 -15.74 -22.70
N THR A 140 16.43 -14.96 -22.27
CA THR A 140 16.41 -13.50 -22.43
C THR A 140 16.03 -12.86 -21.08
N PRO A 141 16.74 -11.83 -20.63
CA PRO A 141 16.31 -11.06 -19.46
C PRO A 141 14.92 -10.47 -19.66
N PHE A 142 14.10 -10.52 -18.60
CA PHE A 142 12.76 -9.94 -18.64
C PHE A 142 12.42 -9.29 -17.29
N ASN A 143 11.41 -8.43 -17.29
CA ASN A 143 10.90 -7.82 -16.06
C ASN A 143 9.93 -8.80 -15.37
N TRP A 144 10.39 -9.37 -14.25
CA TRP A 144 9.59 -10.29 -13.43
C TRP A 144 8.31 -9.65 -12.90
N VAL A 145 8.41 -8.39 -12.46
CA VAL A 145 7.27 -7.66 -11.89
C VAL A 145 6.14 -7.57 -12.91
N GLU A 146 6.44 -7.18 -14.14
CA GLU A 146 5.45 -7.02 -15.19
C GLU A 146 4.86 -8.36 -15.66
N LEU A 147 5.72 -9.32 -15.98
CA LEU A 147 5.27 -10.57 -16.60
C LEU A 147 4.68 -11.57 -15.61
N VAL A 148 5.11 -11.54 -14.37
CA VAL A 148 4.64 -12.50 -13.35
C VAL A 148 3.84 -11.82 -12.26
N SER A 149 4.44 -10.91 -11.48
CA SER A 149 3.81 -10.39 -10.27
C SER A 149 2.53 -9.61 -10.57
N ARG A 150 2.60 -8.58 -11.42
CA ARG A 150 1.41 -7.79 -11.82
C ARG A 150 0.38 -8.65 -12.53
N ASN A 151 0.82 -9.42 -13.51
CA ASN A 151 -0.08 -10.23 -14.32
C ASN A 151 -0.87 -11.22 -13.45
N LEU A 152 -0.21 -11.99 -12.59
CA LEU A 152 -0.88 -12.98 -11.74
C LEU A 152 -1.79 -12.32 -10.72
N THR A 153 -1.31 -11.28 -10.02
CA THR A 153 -2.11 -10.54 -9.03
C THR A 153 -3.36 -9.93 -9.66
N THR A 154 -3.21 -9.27 -10.81
CA THR A 154 -4.33 -8.65 -11.53
C THR A 154 -5.37 -9.67 -11.98
N GLN A 155 -4.94 -10.84 -12.47
CA GLN A 155 -5.84 -11.94 -12.81
C GLN A 155 -6.62 -12.45 -11.59
N MET A 156 -5.96 -12.56 -10.43
CA MET A 156 -6.61 -13.05 -9.22
C MET A 156 -7.60 -12.00 -8.66
N LEU A 157 -7.23 -10.72 -8.67
CA LEU A 157 -8.12 -9.62 -8.29
C LEU A 157 -9.36 -9.56 -9.19
N ALA A 158 -9.18 -9.68 -10.51
CA ALA A 158 -10.30 -9.70 -11.45
C ALA A 158 -11.26 -10.85 -11.15
N THR A 159 -10.74 -12.02 -10.78
CA THR A 159 -11.61 -13.14 -10.37
C THR A 159 -12.30 -12.89 -9.03
N LEU A 160 -11.58 -12.34 -8.05
CA LEU A 160 -12.13 -12.09 -6.71
C LEU A 160 -13.26 -11.07 -6.72
N PHE A 161 -13.13 -10.05 -7.57
CA PHE A 161 -14.11 -8.98 -7.73
C PHE A 161 -15.17 -9.28 -8.80
N ASP A 162 -15.05 -10.43 -9.49
CA ASP A 162 -15.83 -10.70 -10.70
C ASP A 162 -15.79 -9.51 -11.68
N PHE A 163 -14.58 -9.02 -11.89
CA PHE A 163 -14.29 -7.84 -12.70
C PHE A 163 -14.15 -8.24 -14.18
N PRO A 164 -14.59 -7.38 -15.13
CA PRO A 164 -14.46 -7.67 -16.56
C PRO A 164 -13.01 -8.05 -16.94
N TRP A 165 -12.85 -9.26 -17.48
CA TRP A 165 -11.54 -9.84 -17.72
C TRP A 165 -10.65 -9.01 -18.64
N GLU A 166 -11.24 -8.43 -19.68
CA GLU A 166 -10.51 -7.62 -20.66
C GLU A 166 -10.02 -6.29 -20.07
N GLU A 167 -10.68 -5.80 -19.03
CA GLU A 167 -10.35 -4.55 -18.35
C GLU A 167 -9.46 -4.74 -17.11
N ARG A 168 -9.10 -5.99 -16.77
CA ARG A 168 -8.38 -6.31 -15.52
C ARG A 168 -7.08 -5.51 -15.29
N HIS A 169 -6.41 -5.08 -16.38
CA HIS A 169 -5.21 -4.25 -16.29
C HIS A 169 -5.45 -2.92 -15.57
N LYS A 170 -6.67 -2.40 -15.60
CA LYS A 170 -7.06 -1.19 -14.88
C LYS A 170 -6.86 -1.32 -13.38
N LEU A 171 -7.08 -2.52 -12.81
CA LEU A 171 -6.95 -2.75 -11.37
C LEU A 171 -5.55 -2.42 -10.84
N SER A 172 -4.49 -2.80 -11.57
CA SER A 172 -3.13 -2.44 -11.17
C SER A 172 -2.81 -0.97 -11.41
N MET A 173 -3.31 -0.40 -12.50
CA MET A 173 -3.15 1.01 -12.83
C MET A 173 -3.78 1.92 -11.78
N TRP A 174 -5.00 1.61 -11.37
CA TRP A 174 -5.70 2.32 -10.31
C TRP A 174 -5.02 2.16 -8.94
N SER A 175 -4.52 0.96 -8.63
CA SER A 175 -3.77 0.72 -7.40
C SER A 175 -2.51 1.58 -7.33
N ASP A 176 -1.75 1.68 -8.42
CA ASP A 176 -0.58 2.54 -8.51
C ASP A 176 -0.96 4.02 -8.32
N ALA A 177 -2.07 4.47 -8.93
CA ALA A 177 -2.55 5.85 -8.81
C ALA A 177 -2.96 6.23 -7.37
N VAL A 178 -3.63 5.32 -6.67
CA VAL A 178 -4.06 5.56 -5.27
C VAL A 178 -2.87 5.74 -4.34
N VAL A 179 -1.77 5.02 -4.55
CA VAL A 179 -0.57 5.10 -3.69
C VAL A 179 0.49 6.08 -4.20
N SER A 180 0.26 6.74 -5.33
CA SER A 180 1.19 7.66 -5.99
C SER A 180 1.14 9.07 -5.36
N ASP A 181 1.59 9.18 -4.10
CA ASP A 181 1.76 10.47 -3.44
C ASP A 181 3.24 10.85 -3.43
N GLU A 182 3.61 11.94 -4.11
CA GLU A 182 4.99 12.41 -4.21
C GLU A 182 5.65 12.62 -2.84
N ARG A 183 4.89 13.04 -1.85
CA ARG A 183 5.38 13.23 -0.48
C ARG A 183 5.86 11.92 0.16
N ILE A 184 5.29 10.80 -0.27
CA ILE A 184 5.62 9.44 0.20
C ILE A 184 6.62 8.77 -0.72
N THR A 185 6.40 8.85 -2.04
CA THR A 185 7.21 8.13 -3.04
C THR A 185 8.49 8.89 -3.42
N GLY A 186 8.52 10.19 -3.20
CA GLY A 186 9.59 11.07 -3.66
C GLY A 186 9.62 11.26 -5.18
N LYS A 187 8.54 10.87 -5.89
CA LYS A 187 8.40 10.94 -7.35
C LYS A 187 7.05 11.52 -7.73
N ALA A 188 7.04 12.49 -8.64
CA ALA A 188 5.85 13.04 -9.25
C ALA A 188 5.42 12.20 -10.45
N ASP A 189 4.96 10.97 -10.21
CA ASP A 189 4.57 10.05 -11.28
C ASP A 189 3.21 10.45 -11.91
N LEU A 190 2.32 11.04 -11.13
CA LEU A 190 0.99 11.49 -11.56
C LEU A 190 0.66 12.85 -10.96
N THR A 191 0.06 13.72 -11.77
CA THR A 191 -0.51 14.97 -11.30
C THR A 191 -1.75 14.75 -10.45
N LEU A 192 -2.14 15.76 -9.66
CA LEU A 192 -3.38 15.69 -8.89
C LEU A 192 -4.61 15.49 -9.79
N GLU A 193 -4.65 16.15 -10.95
CA GLU A 193 -5.74 16.01 -11.92
C GLU A 193 -5.84 14.58 -12.48
N GLU A 194 -4.71 13.97 -12.85
CA GLU A 194 -4.67 12.58 -13.30
C GLU A 194 -5.15 11.60 -12.22
N ARG A 195 -4.76 11.83 -10.96
CA ARG A 195 -5.24 11.02 -9.82
C ARG A 195 -6.74 11.18 -9.59
N GLN A 196 -7.28 12.39 -9.73
CA GLN A 196 -8.72 12.67 -9.63
C GLN A 196 -9.52 11.98 -10.74
N LEU A 197 -9.04 12.04 -11.98
CA LEU A 197 -9.65 11.35 -13.11
C LEU A 197 -9.69 9.82 -12.89
N MET A 198 -8.58 9.24 -12.41
CA MET A 198 -8.54 7.81 -12.08
C MET A 198 -9.48 7.46 -10.92
N ALA A 199 -9.56 8.28 -9.88
CA ALA A 199 -10.49 8.08 -8.78
C ALA A 199 -11.95 8.10 -9.25
N ALA A 200 -12.30 9.02 -10.15
CA ALA A 200 -13.63 9.08 -10.77
C ALA A 200 -13.91 7.83 -11.61
N GLU A 201 -12.96 7.38 -12.43
CA GLU A 201 -13.09 6.15 -13.22
C GLU A 201 -13.31 4.91 -12.34
N ILE A 202 -12.57 4.79 -11.23
CA ILE A 202 -12.75 3.72 -10.23
C ILE A 202 -14.20 3.75 -9.72
N PHE A 203 -14.63 4.92 -9.25
CA PHE A 203 -15.97 5.08 -8.68
C PHE A 203 -17.08 4.73 -9.68
N GLU A 204 -17.01 5.23 -10.90
CA GLU A 204 -17.98 4.94 -11.96
C GLU A 204 -18.01 3.45 -12.30
N THR A 205 -16.84 2.83 -12.47
CA THR A 205 -16.75 1.42 -12.84
C THR A 205 -17.33 0.52 -11.76
N PHE A 206 -16.93 0.71 -10.49
CA PHE A 206 -17.46 -0.12 -9.42
C PHE A 206 -18.93 0.18 -9.10
N SER A 207 -19.39 1.42 -9.28
CA SER A 207 -20.82 1.76 -9.16
C SER A 207 -21.65 1.05 -10.22
N ARG A 208 -21.19 1.03 -11.48
CA ARG A 208 -21.85 0.30 -12.57
C ARG A 208 -21.90 -1.20 -12.28
N LEU A 209 -20.78 -1.82 -11.91
CA LEU A 209 -20.70 -3.24 -11.56
C LEU A 209 -21.61 -3.59 -10.36
N TRP A 210 -21.75 -2.68 -9.42
CA TRP A 210 -22.66 -2.84 -8.29
C TRP A 210 -24.12 -2.85 -8.74
N GLN A 211 -24.51 -1.89 -9.58
CA GLN A 211 -25.90 -1.82 -10.10
C GLN A 211 -26.26 -3.05 -10.93
N GLU A 212 -25.38 -3.47 -11.84
CA GLU A 212 -25.57 -4.67 -12.66
C GLU A 212 -25.86 -5.92 -11.80
N ARG A 213 -25.25 -6.03 -10.62
CA ARG A 213 -25.42 -7.17 -9.69
C ARG A 213 -26.63 -7.05 -8.76
N LEU A 214 -27.23 -5.88 -8.65
CA LEU A 214 -28.49 -5.73 -7.91
C LEU A 214 -29.70 -6.16 -8.74
N ASP A 215 -29.56 -6.14 -10.07
CA ASP A 215 -30.61 -6.47 -11.01
C ASP A 215 -30.62 -7.97 -11.38
N ASP A 216 -29.59 -8.75 -11.02
CA ASP A 216 -29.47 -10.19 -11.18
C ASP A 216 -30.01 -10.94 -9.93
#